data_1cb72c961aca8ddc11cf19d07e1cb723
#
_entry.id   1cb72c961aca8ddc11cf19d07e1cb723
#
_cell.length_a   1.000
_cell.length_b   1.000
_cell.length_c   1.000
_cell.angle_alpha   90.00
_cell.angle_beta   90.00
_cell.angle_gamma   90.00
#
_symmetry.space_group_name_H-M   'P 1'
#
loop_
_entity.id
_entity.type
_entity.pdbx_description
1 polymer ?
#
loop_
_entity_poly.entity_id
_entity_poly.type
_entity_poly.pdbx_seq_one_letter_code
_entity_poly.pdbx_strand_id
1 'polypeptide(L)'
;VMEYVDGMTLREYLNERGGKLSSRETVHFISQILKALEHAHANGVVHRDIKPQNIMLLDNGQLRMMDFGIARISRADNQMLAGKAMGSVHYISPEQAKGDETDRTSDIYSVGVMMYEMLSGHLPFDADDVVEVAIKQISDEPRSLHELAPEVPYALVEITEKAMAKLPQNRYPSARAMLEALDTYVQNPSVLFEYQYITEEAPEKVVKRTMNQNRAIRQNEQPAPRKKGKGKPGKKRRTVFLPALFGITVAFALACMALCWMILNDSSNLMNNKADVTLGDYIGMTKDQA
;
A
#
# COMPACT_ATOMS: atom_id res chain seq x y z
N VAL A 1 -4.41 7.77 33.13
CA VAL A 1 -4.43 6.47 33.82
C VAL A 1 -4.83 5.45 32.78
N MET A 2 -4.04 4.40 32.59
CA MET A 2 -4.33 3.29 31.68
C MET A 2 -4.61 2.04 32.52
N GLU A 3 -5.48 1.14 32.03
CA GLU A 3 -5.69 -0.17 32.62
C GLU A 3 -4.41 -1.01 32.46
N TYR A 4 -3.97 -1.66 33.53
CA TYR A 4 -2.91 -2.68 33.43
C TYR A 4 -3.55 -3.98 32.96
N VAL A 5 -3.00 -4.53 31.88
CA VAL A 5 -3.45 -5.81 31.31
C VAL A 5 -2.37 -6.85 31.59
N ASP A 6 -2.72 -7.87 32.37
CA ASP A 6 -1.85 -9.00 32.66
C ASP A 6 -2.00 -10.07 31.56
N GLY A 7 -0.87 -10.54 31.01
CA GLY A 7 -0.84 -11.47 29.89
C GLY A 7 0.46 -11.36 29.09
N MET A 8 0.56 -12.09 27.99
CA MET A 8 1.65 -11.99 27.02
C MET A 8 1.20 -11.31 25.73
N THR A 9 2.11 -10.69 25.01
CA THR A 9 1.79 -10.18 23.67
C THR A 9 1.60 -11.33 22.69
N LEU A 10 0.79 -11.11 21.65
CA LEU A 10 0.64 -12.09 20.57
C LEU A 10 1.97 -12.32 19.82
N ARG A 11 2.90 -11.35 19.86
CA ARG A 11 4.27 -11.51 19.34
C ARG A 11 5.07 -12.54 20.16
N GLU A 12 5.01 -12.44 21.50
CA GLU A 12 5.67 -13.41 22.38
C GLU A 12 5.09 -14.80 22.19
N TYR A 13 3.76 -14.91 22.13
CA TYR A 13 3.10 -16.18 21.86
C TYR A 13 3.50 -16.79 20.51
N LEU A 14 3.54 -16.00 19.44
CA LEU A 14 4.03 -16.46 18.13
C LEU A 14 5.47 -16.98 18.21
N ASN A 15 6.36 -16.27 18.91
CA ASN A 15 7.75 -16.67 19.06
C ASN A 15 7.87 -18.01 19.81
N GLU A 16 7.12 -18.20 20.89
CA GLU A 16 7.07 -19.47 21.64
C GLU A 16 6.52 -20.64 20.80
N ARG A 17 5.65 -20.34 19.82
CA ARG A 17 5.09 -21.33 18.87
C ARG A 17 5.97 -21.54 17.63
N GLY A 18 7.18 -20.97 17.59
CA GLY A 18 8.08 -21.10 16.44
C GLY A 18 7.70 -20.23 15.25
N GLY A 19 6.95 -19.15 15.48
CA GLY A 19 6.56 -18.17 14.47
C GLY A 19 5.30 -18.51 13.67
N LYS A 20 4.75 -19.73 13.79
CA LYS A 20 3.63 -20.23 12.99
C LYS A 20 2.53 -20.81 13.87
N LEU A 21 1.28 -20.62 13.47
CA LEU A 21 0.10 -21.16 14.12
C LEU A 21 -0.67 -22.11 13.20
N SER A 22 -1.47 -22.99 13.79
CA SER A 22 -2.44 -23.78 13.03
C SER A 22 -3.53 -22.88 12.43
N SER A 23 -4.16 -23.32 11.33
CA SER A 23 -5.30 -22.63 10.73
C SER A 23 -6.41 -22.35 11.73
N ARG A 24 -6.66 -23.29 12.67
CA ARG A 24 -7.68 -23.17 13.71
C ARG A 24 -7.35 -22.05 14.72
N GLU A 25 -6.09 -22.00 15.21
CA GLU A 25 -5.64 -20.95 16.14
C GLU A 25 -5.65 -19.59 15.45
N THR A 26 -5.17 -19.52 14.21
CA THR A 26 -5.18 -18.29 13.41
C THR A 26 -6.59 -17.75 13.27
N VAL A 27 -7.55 -18.57 12.86
CA VAL A 27 -8.96 -18.15 12.71
C VAL A 27 -9.54 -17.72 14.06
N HIS A 28 -9.23 -18.42 15.14
CA HIS A 28 -9.69 -18.06 16.47
C HIS A 28 -9.21 -16.67 16.90
N PHE A 29 -7.93 -16.37 16.74
CA PHE A 29 -7.36 -15.06 17.09
C PHE A 29 -7.81 -13.95 16.16
N ILE A 30 -7.76 -14.17 14.86
CA ILE A 30 -8.20 -13.17 13.87
C ILE A 30 -9.68 -12.82 14.05
N SER A 31 -10.54 -13.80 14.35
CA SER A 31 -11.96 -13.53 14.62
C SER A 31 -12.17 -12.65 15.86
N GLN A 32 -11.37 -12.81 16.92
CA GLN A 32 -11.44 -11.93 18.10
C GLN A 32 -10.97 -10.49 17.75
N ILE A 33 -9.88 -10.36 17.00
CA ILE A 33 -9.35 -9.07 16.54
C ILE A 33 -10.39 -8.35 15.69
N LEU A 34 -11.00 -9.03 14.72
CA LEU A 34 -12.03 -8.46 13.85
C LEU A 34 -13.27 -8.00 14.61
N LYS A 35 -13.71 -8.74 15.65
CA LYS A 35 -14.82 -8.31 16.54
C LYS A 35 -14.47 -7.02 17.29
N ALA A 36 -13.23 -6.90 17.79
CA ALA A 36 -12.78 -5.69 18.46
C ALA A 36 -12.70 -4.50 17.48
N LEU A 37 -12.20 -4.73 16.26
CA LEU A 37 -12.16 -3.72 15.19
C LEU A 37 -13.54 -3.30 14.73
N GLU A 38 -14.49 -4.24 14.59
CA GLU A 38 -15.89 -3.92 14.25
C GLU A 38 -16.46 -2.92 15.25
N HIS A 39 -16.26 -3.17 16.55
CA HIS A 39 -16.71 -2.27 17.60
C HIS A 39 -16.02 -0.90 17.52
N ALA A 40 -14.72 -0.85 17.35
CA ALA A 40 -13.96 0.41 17.24
C ALA A 40 -14.40 1.22 16.00
N HIS A 41 -14.50 0.57 14.85
CA HIS A 41 -14.91 1.20 13.59
C HIS A 41 -16.36 1.73 13.63
N ALA A 42 -17.27 1.03 14.32
CA ALA A 42 -18.65 1.50 14.55
C ALA A 42 -18.69 2.78 15.40
N ASN A 43 -17.67 3.02 16.24
CA ASN A 43 -17.52 4.24 17.04
C ASN A 43 -16.62 5.28 16.36
N GLY A 44 -16.29 5.12 15.07
CA GLY A 44 -15.48 6.07 14.31
C GLY A 44 -13.97 6.03 14.64
N VAL A 45 -13.50 4.98 15.33
CA VAL A 45 -12.09 4.84 15.71
C VAL A 45 -11.41 3.85 14.78
N VAL A 46 -10.35 4.29 14.08
CA VAL A 46 -9.46 3.46 13.26
C VAL A 46 -8.17 3.26 14.03
N HIS A 47 -7.69 2.01 14.12
CA HIS A 47 -6.54 1.66 14.96
C HIS A 47 -5.20 2.12 14.38
N ARG A 48 -4.95 1.89 13.10
CA ARG A 48 -3.77 2.32 12.32
C ARG A 48 -2.41 1.74 12.71
N ASP A 49 -2.32 0.93 13.75
CA ASP A 49 -1.08 0.25 14.18
C ASP A 49 -1.38 -1.18 14.66
N ILE A 50 -2.12 -1.93 13.83
CA ILE A 50 -2.42 -3.35 14.09
C ILE A 50 -1.16 -4.16 13.85
N LYS A 51 -0.71 -4.86 14.88
CA LYS A 51 0.45 -5.76 14.87
C LYS A 51 0.44 -6.67 16.09
N PRO A 52 1.16 -7.80 16.07
CA PRO A 52 1.15 -8.75 17.19
C PRO A 52 1.62 -8.17 18.52
N GLN A 53 2.47 -7.14 18.50
CA GLN A 53 2.97 -6.47 19.71
C GLN A 53 1.87 -5.64 20.42
N ASN A 54 0.86 -5.18 19.68
CA ASN A 54 -0.24 -4.36 20.20
C ASN A 54 -1.48 -5.20 20.58
N ILE A 55 -1.32 -6.51 20.67
CA ILE A 55 -2.40 -7.43 21.04
C ILE A 55 -1.92 -8.28 22.20
N MET A 56 -2.65 -8.22 23.32
CA MET A 56 -2.41 -9.02 24.52
C MET A 56 -3.28 -10.27 24.50
N LEU A 57 -2.66 -11.41 24.77
CA LEU A 57 -3.31 -12.68 25.05
C LEU A 57 -3.38 -12.87 26.57
N LEU A 58 -4.58 -12.96 27.10
CA LEU A 58 -4.85 -13.19 28.51
C LEU A 58 -4.83 -14.71 28.80
N ASP A 59 -4.65 -15.08 30.07
CA ASP A 59 -4.63 -16.48 30.53
C ASP A 59 -5.91 -17.27 30.18
N ASN A 60 -7.04 -16.57 30.03
CA ASN A 60 -8.31 -17.19 29.63
C ASN A 60 -8.47 -17.36 28.10
N GLY A 61 -7.41 -17.06 27.32
CA GLY A 61 -7.42 -17.15 25.84
C GLY A 61 -8.12 -15.99 25.13
N GLN A 62 -8.55 -14.96 25.87
CA GLN A 62 -9.12 -13.75 25.25
C GLN A 62 -8.02 -12.79 24.81
N LEU A 63 -8.28 -12.10 23.68
CA LEU A 63 -7.41 -11.05 23.20
C LEU A 63 -7.88 -9.66 23.63
N ARG A 64 -6.93 -8.81 23.96
CA ARG A 64 -7.12 -7.37 24.19
C ARG A 64 -6.27 -6.58 23.21
N MET A 65 -6.90 -5.67 22.48
CA MET A 65 -6.20 -4.73 21.63
C MET A 65 -5.75 -3.53 22.46
N MET A 66 -4.47 -3.16 22.28
CA MET A 66 -3.84 -2.05 22.99
C MET A 66 -3.44 -0.97 22.02
N ASP A 67 -3.13 0.22 22.54
CA ASP A 67 -2.53 1.34 21.80
C ASP A 67 -3.32 1.72 20.53
N PHE A 68 -4.63 1.91 20.65
CA PHE A 68 -5.46 2.49 19.60
C PHE A 68 -4.84 3.80 19.14
N GLY A 69 -4.41 3.83 17.88
CA GLY A 69 -3.63 4.82 17.17
C GLY A 69 -3.74 6.28 17.60
N ILE A 70 -3.08 6.61 18.69
CA ILE A 70 -2.91 8.00 19.17
C ILE A 70 -2.00 8.77 18.18
N ALA A 71 -1.24 8.09 17.35
CA ALA A 71 -0.44 8.66 16.29
C ALA A 71 -1.34 9.09 15.11
N ARG A 72 -2.06 10.21 15.29
CA ARG A 72 -2.53 10.99 14.14
C ARG A 72 -1.30 11.36 13.33
N ILE A 73 -1.11 10.67 12.23
CA ILE A 73 -0.15 11.05 11.23
C ILE A 73 -0.66 12.36 10.64
N SER A 74 -0.17 13.49 11.16
CA SER A 74 -0.43 14.77 10.54
C SER A 74 0.33 14.83 9.23
N ARG A 75 -0.32 15.35 8.17
CA ARG A 75 0.21 15.54 6.80
C ARG A 75 1.54 16.30 6.70
N ALA A 76 2.14 16.71 7.83
CA ALA A 76 3.32 17.59 7.86
C ALA A 76 4.67 16.86 7.94
N ASP A 77 4.68 15.54 8.20
CA ASP A 77 5.94 14.86 8.51
C ASP A 77 6.32 13.84 7.43
N ASN A 78 7.06 14.32 6.41
CA ASN A 78 7.91 13.45 5.56
C ASN A 78 8.99 12.68 6.37
N GLN A 79 8.95 12.74 7.70
CA GLN A 79 9.78 12.00 8.65
C GLN A 79 9.10 10.72 9.17
N MET A 80 8.01 10.29 8.56
CA MET A 80 7.14 9.24 9.05
C MET A 80 7.79 7.86 9.18
N LEU A 81 8.70 7.54 8.29
CA LEU A 81 9.41 6.26 8.32
C LEU A 81 10.62 6.31 9.27
N ALA A 82 11.24 7.48 9.45
CA ALA A 82 12.44 7.63 10.29
C ALA A 82 12.18 7.45 11.81
N GLY A 83 10.92 7.56 12.27
CA GLY A 83 10.54 7.40 13.67
C GLY A 83 9.85 6.06 14.01
N LYS A 84 9.50 5.24 13.01
CA LYS A 84 8.90 3.92 13.28
C LYS A 84 10.00 2.89 13.55
N ALA A 85 9.84 2.14 14.66
CA ALA A 85 10.68 0.97 14.91
C ALA A 85 10.51 -0.05 13.78
N MET A 86 11.60 -0.73 13.39
CA MET A 86 11.65 -1.74 12.32
C MET A 86 10.44 -2.69 12.33
N GLY A 87 10.01 -3.17 13.50
CA GLY A 87 8.89 -4.09 13.64
C GLY A 87 7.50 -3.54 13.26
N SER A 88 7.30 -2.22 13.18
CA SER A 88 5.98 -1.65 12.87
C SER A 88 5.72 -1.50 11.37
N VAL A 89 6.76 -1.36 10.55
CA VAL A 89 6.62 -1.13 9.11
C VAL A 89 6.12 -2.37 8.36
N HIS A 90 6.33 -3.56 8.90
CA HIS A 90 5.92 -4.81 8.27
C HIS A 90 4.39 -4.99 8.16
N TYR A 91 3.62 -4.23 8.95
CA TYR A 91 2.16 -4.35 9.01
C TYR A 91 1.41 -3.13 8.46
N ILE A 92 2.12 -2.08 8.01
CA ILE A 92 1.47 -0.89 7.47
C ILE A 92 0.82 -1.17 6.11
N SER A 93 -0.30 -0.51 5.86
CA SER A 93 -0.95 -0.58 4.56
C SER A 93 -0.21 0.24 3.49
N PRO A 94 -0.41 -0.06 2.18
CA PRO A 94 0.16 0.72 1.09
C PRO A 94 -0.12 2.22 1.17
N GLU A 95 -1.35 2.61 1.52
CA GLU A 95 -1.75 4.00 1.71
C GLU A 95 -1.05 4.64 2.91
N GLN A 96 -0.83 3.89 4.00
CA GLN A 96 -0.01 4.38 5.12
C GLN A 96 1.44 4.60 4.70
N ALA A 97 2.01 3.67 3.94
CA ALA A 97 3.39 3.78 3.45
C ALA A 97 3.57 4.98 2.51
N LYS A 98 2.54 5.33 1.73
CA LYS A 98 2.51 6.52 0.85
C LYS A 98 2.23 7.81 1.60
N GLY A 99 1.71 7.76 2.83
CA GLY A 99 1.22 8.93 3.57
C GLY A 99 -0.14 9.44 3.10
N ASP A 100 -0.92 8.60 2.43
CA ASP A 100 -2.27 8.88 1.96
C ASP A 100 -3.30 8.83 3.12
N GLU A 101 -4.55 9.18 2.84
CA GLU A 101 -5.63 9.05 3.81
C GLU A 101 -5.90 7.59 4.15
N THR A 102 -6.04 7.30 5.44
CA THR A 102 -6.25 5.96 5.97
C THR A 102 -7.61 5.83 6.60
N ASP A 103 -8.28 4.73 6.33
CA ASP A 103 -9.58 4.38 6.89
C ASP A 103 -9.57 2.98 7.52
N ARG A 104 -10.75 2.44 7.82
CA ARG A 104 -10.92 1.09 8.37
C ARG A 104 -10.34 -0.02 7.49
N THR A 105 -10.20 0.19 6.18
CA THR A 105 -9.63 -0.81 5.27
C THR A 105 -8.12 -0.94 5.42
N SER A 106 -7.44 0.07 5.99
CA SER A 106 -6.03 -0.01 6.38
C SER A 106 -5.82 -1.00 7.54
N ASP A 107 -6.73 -1.02 8.52
CA ASP A 107 -6.69 -2.01 9.60
C ASP A 107 -6.92 -3.44 9.06
N ILE A 108 -7.83 -3.60 8.08
CA ILE A 108 -8.06 -4.89 7.40
C ILE A 108 -6.79 -5.41 6.72
N TYR A 109 -6.03 -4.53 6.06
CA TYR A 109 -4.74 -4.89 5.45
C TYR A 109 -3.76 -5.41 6.51
N SER A 110 -3.61 -4.69 7.61
CA SER A 110 -2.72 -5.10 8.71
C SER A 110 -3.14 -6.44 9.34
N VAL A 111 -4.45 -6.70 9.47
CA VAL A 111 -4.98 -8.02 9.88
C VAL A 111 -4.62 -9.10 8.85
N GLY A 112 -4.70 -8.81 7.55
CA GLY A 112 -4.28 -9.72 6.49
C GLY A 112 -2.80 -10.09 6.60
N VAL A 113 -1.92 -9.11 6.83
CA VAL A 113 -0.48 -9.32 7.05
C VAL A 113 -0.24 -10.21 8.28
N MET A 114 -0.93 -9.96 9.38
CA MET A 114 -0.84 -10.82 10.58
C MET A 114 -1.31 -12.25 10.29
N MET A 115 -2.41 -12.39 9.56
CA MET A 115 -2.94 -13.70 9.19
C MET A 115 -1.97 -14.47 8.29
N TYR A 116 -1.34 -13.78 7.32
CA TYR A 116 -0.28 -14.34 6.48
C TYR A 116 0.89 -14.84 7.33
N GLU A 117 1.39 -14.02 8.25
CA GLU A 117 2.49 -14.38 9.14
C GLU A 117 2.12 -15.58 10.02
N MET A 118 0.95 -15.58 10.66
CA MET A 118 0.50 -16.68 11.51
C MET A 118 0.40 -18.00 10.74
N LEU A 119 -0.06 -17.98 9.50
CA LEU A 119 -0.27 -19.18 8.68
C LEU A 119 1.02 -19.69 8.05
N SER A 120 1.92 -18.80 7.63
CA SER A 120 3.17 -19.17 6.94
C SER A 120 4.39 -19.27 7.85
N GLY A 121 4.40 -18.53 8.96
CA GLY A 121 5.59 -18.32 9.80
C GLY A 121 6.55 -17.27 9.21
N HIS A 122 6.16 -16.58 8.15
CA HIS A 122 6.99 -15.59 7.45
C HIS A 122 6.23 -14.28 7.27
N LEU A 123 6.95 -13.16 7.34
CA LEU A 123 6.39 -11.87 6.92
C LEU A 123 6.22 -11.86 5.39
N PRO A 124 5.14 -11.24 4.86
CA PRO A 124 4.96 -11.14 3.41
C PRO A 124 6.03 -10.27 2.74
N PHE A 125 6.50 -9.25 3.45
CA PHE A 125 7.54 -8.32 3.01
C PHE A 125 8.53 -8.09 4.13
N ASP A 126 9.81 -8.34 3.85
CA ASP A 126 10.91 -8.16 4.78
C ASP A 126 12.15 -7.63 4.04
N ALA A 127 12.96 -6.81 4.73
CA ALA A 127 14.23 -6.27 4.26
C ALA A 127 15.02 -5.72 5.45
N ASP A 128 16.30 -5.45 5.24
CA ASP A 128 17.17 -4.85 6.26
C ASP A 128 16.86 -3.36 6.50
N ASP A 129 16.24 -2.69 5.52
CA ASP A 129 15.88 -1.28 5.58
C ASP A 129 14.35 -1.07 5.67
N VAL A 130 13.94 -0.23 6.61
CA VAL A 130 12.53 0.18 6.84
C VAL A 130 11.90 0.78 5.57
N VAL A 131 12.66 1.57 4.80
CA VAL A 131 12.18 2.19 3.56
C VAL A 131 11.94 1.14 2.49
N GLU A 132 12.81 0.15 2.39
CA GLU A 132 12.64 -0.97 1.44
C GLU A 132 11.40 -1.80 1.76
N VAL A 133 11.15 -2.11 3.05
CA VAL A 133 9.90 -2.78 3.45
C VAL A 133 8.68 -1.96 3.07
N ALA A 134 8.71 -0.63 3.31
CA ALA A 134 7.60 0.25 2.93
C ALA A 134 7.37 0.27 1.41
N ILE A 135 8.43 0.27 0.60
CA ILE A 135 8.32 0.19 -0.87
C ILE A 135 7.68 -1.15 -1.28
N LYS A 136 8.11 -2.26 -0.69
CA LYS A 136 7.51 -3.59 -0.94
C LYS A 136 6.03 -3.63 -0.56
N GLN A 137 5.61 -2.97 0.53
CA GLN A 137 4.20 -2.83 0.89
C GLN A 137 3.39 -2.11 -0.21
N ILE A 138 4.00 -1.17 -0.92
CA ILE A 138 3.34 -0.39 -1.97
C ILE A 138 3.24 -1.16 -3.29
N SER A 139 4.33 -1.81 -3.72
CA SER A 139 4.52 -2.25 -5.10
C SER A 139 4.61 -3.75 -5.30
N ASP A 140 5.11 -4.49 -4.31
CA ASP A 140 5.46 -5.89 -4.52
C ASP A 140 4.30 -6.82 -4.18
N GLU A 141 4.20 -7.93 -4.90
CA GLU A 141 3.31 -9.02 -4.52
C GLU A 141 4.01 -9.93 -3.50
N PRO A 142 3.30 -10.40 -2.45
CA PRO A 142 3.88 -11.36 -1.51
C PRO A 142 4.12 -12.71 -2.18
N ARG A 143 5.01 -13.51 -1.61
CA ARG A 143 5.09 -14.92 -2.01
C ARG A 143 3.75 -15.60 -1.75
N SER A 144 3.37 -16.51 -2.64
CA SER A 144 2.11 -17.23 -2.48
C SER A 144 2.07 -17.96 -1.13
N LEU A 145 1.01 -17.69 -0.36
CA LEU A 145 0.78 -18.38 0.91
C LEU A 145 0.61 -19.89 0.69
N HIS A 146 0.01 -20.29 -0.43
CA HIS A 146 -0.15 -21.70 -0.79
C HIS A 146 1.19 -22.40 -1.07
N GLU A 147 2.18 -21.69 -1.63
CA GLU A 147 3.52 -22.23 -1.84
C GLU A 147 4.31 -22.39 -0.53
N LEU A 148 4.14 -21.44 0.41
CA LEU A 148 4.85 -21.45 1.69
C LEU A 148 4.24 -22.42 2.71
N ALA A 149 2.93 -22.61 2.66
CA ALA A 149 2.15 -23.39 3.59
C ALA A 149 1.05 -24.19 2.87
N PRO A 150 1.42 -25.25 2.11
CA PRO A 150 0.47 -26.03 1.30
C PRO A 150 -0.64 -26.72 2.13
N GLU A 151 -0.42 -26.88 3.42
CA GLU A 151 -1.39 -27.44 4.36
C GLU A 151 -2.52 -26.47 4.73
N VAL A 152 -2.38 -25.16 4.43
CA VAL A 152 -3.41 -24.18 4.70
C VAL A 152 -4.55 -24.34 3.69
N PRO A 153 -5.81 -24.47 4.15
CA PRO A 153 -6.96 -24.55 3.27
C PRO A 153 -7.04 -23.36 2.32
N TYR A 154 -7.34 -23.62 1.05
CA TYR A 154 -7.34 -22.61 -0.02
C TYR A 154 -8.26 -21.42 0.28
N ALA A 155 -9.40 -21.65 0.91
CA ALA A 155 -10.29 -20.59 1.37
C ALA A 155 -9.63 -19.59 2.32
N LEU A 156 -8.73 -20.03 3.21
CA LEU A 156 -7.96 -19.12 4.07
C LEU A 156 -6.89 -18.37 3.29
N VAL A 157 -6.31 -18.99 2.26
CA VAL A 157 -5.39 -18.30 1.34
C VAL A 157 -6.13 -17.14 0.66
N GLU A 158 -7.31 -17.39 0.06
CA GLU A 158 -8.13 -16.38 -0.60
C GLU A 158 -8.55 -15.25 0.35
N ILE A 159 -8.96 -15.58 1.60
CA ILE A 159 -9.33 -14.58 2.60
C ILE A 159 -8.13 -13.68 2.93
N THR A 160 -6.95 -14.27 3.12
CA THR A 160 -5.72 -13.55 3.47
C THR A 160 -5.29 -12.63 2.32
N GLU A 161 -5.23 -13.16 1.10
CA GLU A 161 -4.82 -12.40 -0.09
C GLU A 161 -5.78 -11.23 -0.37
N LYS A 162 -7.10 -11.46 -0.24
CA LYS A 162 -8.08 -10.38 -0.37
C LYS A 162 -7.88 -9.29 0.68
N ALA A 163 -7.64 -9.64 1.94
CA ALA A 163 -7.38 -8.65 2.98
C ALA A 163 -6.12 -7.83 2.67
N MET A 164 -5.10 -8.44 2.05
CA MET A 164 -3.83 -7.83 1.66
C MET A 164 -3.84 -7.18 0.27
N ALA A 165 -4.97 -7.06 -0.42
CA ALA A 165 -5.05 -6.39 -1.72
C ALA A 165 -4.48 -4.96 -1.63
N LYS A 166 -3.67 -4.56 -2.63
CA LYS A 166 -2.99 -3.25 -2.62
C LYS A 166 -4.00 -2.09 -2.64
N LEU A 167 -5.04 -2.21 -3.47
CA LEU A 167 -6.09 -1.20 -3.55
C LEU A 167 -7.13 -1.41 -2.43
N PRO A 168 -7.44 -0.39 -1.60
CA PRO A 168 -8.42 -0.49 -0.52
C PRO A 168 -9.79 -1.02 -0.96
N GLN A 169 -10.26 -0.63 -2.16
CA GLN A 169 -11.55 -1.07 -2.72
C GLN A 169 -11.59 -2.56 -3.06
N ASN A 170 -10.46 -3.23 -3.17
CA ASN A 170 -10.37 -4.67 -3.43
C ASN A 170 -10.36 -5.50 -2.13
N ARG A 171 -10.16 -4.85 -0.97
CA ARG A 171 -10.20 -5.48 0.35
C ARG A 171 -11.63 -5.73 0.83
N TYR A 172 -11.76 -6.27 2.02
CA TYR A 172 -13.06 -6.28 2.70
C TYR A 172 -13.43 -4.85 3.11
N PRO A 173 -14.70 -4.43 2.89
CA PRO A 173 -15.14 -3.06 3.19
C PRO A 173 -15.25 -2.79 4.71
N SER A 174 -15.24 -3.84 5.54
CA SER A 174 -15.33 -3.75 6.99
C SER A 174 -14.78 -5.00 7.67
N ALA A 175 -14.46 -4.89 8.96
CA ALA A 175 -14.09 -6.02 9.81
C ALA A 175 -15.21 -7.07 9.85
N ARG A 176 -16.47 -6.65 9.85
CA ARG A 176 -17.64 -7.52 9.78
C ARG A 176 -17.63 -8.39 8.52
N ALA A 177 -17.38 -7.79 7.35
CA ALA A 177 -17.36 -8.53 6.09
C ALA A 177 -16.24 -9.59 6.04
N MET A 178 -15.06 -9.30 6.63
CA MET A 178 -13.99 -10.29 6.74
C MET A 178 -14.32 -11.39 7.76
N LEU A 179 -14.98 -11.04 8.87
CA LEU A 179 -15.44 -12.00 9.88
C LEU A 179 -16.47 -12.98 9.28
N GLU A 180 -17.41 -12.49 8.46
CA GLU A 180 -18.41 -13.31 7.77
C GLU A 180 -17.76 -14.30 6.78
N ALA A 181 -16.66 -13.90 6.11
CA ALA A 181 -15.89 -14.80 5.26
C ALA A 181 -15.21 -15.91 6.08
N LEU A 182 -14.63 -15.56 7.26
CA LEU A 182 -14.07 -16.57 8.17
C LEU A 182 -15.16 -17.52 8.73
N ASP A 183 -16.33 -17.00 9.09
CA ASP A 183 -17.46 -17.82 9.55
C ASP A 183 -17.93 -18.78 8.44
N THR A 184 -17.95 -18.32 7.19
CA THR A 184 -18.27 -19.16 6.03
C THR A 184 -17.25 -20.28 5.86
N TYR A 185 -15.94 -19.95 5.98
CA TYR A 185 -14.88 -20.96 5.97
C TYR A 185 -15.04 -21.97 7.12
N VAL A 186 -15.34 -21.54 8.32
CA VAL A 186 -15.52 -22.45 9.48
C VAL A 186 -16.67 -23.42 9.25
N GLN A 187 -17.75 -22.98 8.59
CA GLN A 187 -18.89 -23.83 8.24
C GLN A 187 -18.59 -24.76 7.07
N ASN A 188 -17.80 -24.31 6.10
CA ASN A 188 -17.40 -25.08 4.93
C ASN A 188 -15.93 -24.79 4.55
N PRO A 189 -14.97 -25.57 5.07
CA PRO A 189 -13.55 -25.37 4.77
C PRO A 189 -13.14 -25.53 3.29
N SER A 190 -14.01 -26.10 2.46
CA SER A 190 -13.77 -26.28 1.02
C SER A 190 -14.46 -25.20 0.17
N VAL A 191 -14.95 -24.12 0.77
CA VAL A 191 -15.55 -23.00 0.04
C VAL A 191 -14.52 -22.35 -0.87
N LEU A 192 -14.94 -21.92 -2.06
CA LEU A 192 -14.18 -21.06 -2.98
C LEU A 192 -14.91 -19.72 -3.06
N PHE A 193 -14.19 -18.63 -2.84
CA PHE A 193 -14.80 -17.30 -2.80
C PHE A 193 -14.84 -16.61 -4.16
N GLU A 194 -13.95 -16.98 -5.10
CA GLU A 194 -13.88 -16.44 -6.48
C GLU A 194 -13.94 -14.89 -6.50
N TYR A 195 -13.10 -14.23 -5.70
CA TYR A 195 -13.10 -12.78 -5.60
C TYR A 195 -12.72 -12.10 -6.92
N GLN A 196 -13.49 -11.07 -7.30
CA GLN A 196 -13.17 -10.22 -8.43
C GLN A 196 -12.43 -8.98 -7.94
N TYR A 197 -11.27 -8.69 -8.55
CA TYR A 197 -10.46 -7.53 -8.21
C TYR A 197 -10.63 -6.41 -9.26
N ILE A 198 -10.76 -5.18 -8.77
CA ILE A 198 -10.71 -3.99 -9.62
C ILE A 198 -9.23 -3.76 -9.94
N THR A 199 -8.87 -3.82 -11.21
CA THR A 199 -7.54 -3.42 -11.69
C THR A 199 -7.57 -1.94 -12.03
N GLU A 200 -6.55 -1.17 -11.61
CA GLU A 200 -6.31 0.16 -12.17
C GLU A 200 -5.96 0.00 -13.65
N GLU A 201 -6.96 0.07 -14.52
CA GLU A 201 -6.67 0.17 -15.95
C GLU A 201 -5.92 1.49 -16.19
N ALA A 202 -4.74 1.42 -16.84
CA ALA A 202 -3.99 2.60 -17.22
C ALA A 202 -4.94 3.62 -17.89
N PRO A 203 -4.85 4.92 -17.56
CA PRO A 203 -5.78 5.97 -18.04
C PRO A 203 -6.02 5.95 -19.55
N GLU A 204 -5.02 5.54 -20.34
CA GLU A 204 -5.13 5.38 -21.78
C GLU A 204 -6.13 4.31 -22.24
N LYS A 205 -6.32 3.22 -21.48
CA LYS A 205 -7.29 2.16 -21.82
C LYS A 205 -8.73 2.59 -21.53
N VAL A 206 -8.94 3.35 -20.46
CA VAL A 206 -10.26 3.90 -20.10
C VAL A 206 -10.70 4.91 -21.15
N VAL A 207 -9.81 5.82 -21.58
CA VAL A 207 -10.11 6.81 -22.64
C VAL A 207 -10.43 6.11 -23.96
N LYS A 208 -9.69 5.06 -24.35
CA LYS A 208 -9.97 4.29 -25.57
C LYS A 208 -11.31 3.55 -25.52
N ARG A 209 -11.68 2.97 -24.38
CA ARG A 209 -13.00 2.31 -24.19
C ARG A 209 -14.15 3.30 -24.27
N THR A 210 -14.05 4.44 -23.58
CA THR A 210 -15.09 5.49 -23.58
C THR A 210 -15.23 6.11 -24.99
N MET A 211 -14.14 6.34 -25.72
CA MET A 211 -14.19 6.81 -27.09
C MET A 211 -14.85 5.80 -28.06
N ASN A 212 -14.57 4.51 -27.91
CA ASN A 212 -15.17 3.47 -28.73
C ASN A 212 -16.66 3.27 -28.42
N GLN A 213 -17.08 3.33 -27.16
CA GLN A 213 -18.50 3.28 -26.77
C GLN A 213 -19.27 4.48 -27.31
N ASN A 214 -18.73 5.69 -27.19
CA ASN A 214 -19.35 6.91 -27.74
C ASN A 214 -19.40 6.91 -29.28
N ARG A 215 -18.45 6.23 -29.94
CA ARG A 215 -18.44 6.05 -31.40
C ARG A 215 -19.51 5.05 -31.86
N ALA A 216 -19.74 3.97 -31.09
CA ALA A 216 -20.78 2.98 -31.34
C ALA A 216 -22.19 3.56 -31.13
N ILE A 217 -22.38 4.39 -30.10
CA ILE A 217 -23.65 5.08 -29.83
C ILE A 217 -23.97 6.07 -30.94
N ARG A 218 -23.01 6.84 -31.46
CA ARG A 218 -23.21 7.79 -32.56
C ARG A 218 -23.45 7.13 -33.92
N GLN A 219 -23.07 5.88 -34.13
CA GLN A 219 -23.32 5.13 -35.35
C GLN A 219 -24.74 4.51 -35.38
N ASN A 220 -25.40 4.37 -34.24
CA ASN A 220 -26.78 3.88 -34.15
C ASN A 220 -27.85 4.98 -34.28
N GLU A 221 -27.46 6.24 -34.24
CA GLU A 221 -28.35 7.38 -34.55
C GLU A 221 -28.20 7.77 -36.04
N GLN A 222 -28.80 6.99 -36.94
CA GLN A 222 -28.95 7.40 -38.33
C GLN A 222 -30.10 8.41 -38.45
N PRO A 223 -29.83 9.65 -38.87
CA PRO A 223 -30.93 10.55 -39.26
C PRO A 223 -31.43 10.17 -40.67
N ALA A 224 -32.74 10.20 -40.82
CA ALA A 224 -33.44 9.94 -42.09
C ALA A 224 -32.92 10.76 -43.27
N PRO A 225 -33.06 10.27 -44.54
CA PRO A 225 -32.43 10.86 -45.72
C PRO A 225 -33.01 12.22 -46.09
N ARG A 226 -32.21 13.28 -46.01
CA ARG A 226 -32.51 14.61 -46.55
C ARG A 226 -32.08 14.74 -48.02
N LYS A 227 -33.01 15.22 -48.84
CA LYS A 227 -32.87 15.46 -50.28
C LYS A 227 -31.66 16.36 -50.63
N LYS A 228 -31.01 16.02 -51.74
CA LYS A 228 -29.85 16.70 -52.37
C LYS A 228 -30.20 18.15 -52.77
N GLY A 229 -29.45 19.12 -52.23
CA GLY A 229 -29.35 20.48 -52.77
C GLY A 229 -27.93 20.66 -53.29
N LYS A 230 -27.81 21.10 -54.59
CA LYS A 230 -26.55 21.43 -55.29
C LYS A 230 -25.97 22.73 -54.72
N GLY A 231 -24.74 22.69 -54.17
CA GLY A 231 -24.01 23.89 -53.72
C GLY A 231 -22.51 23.80 -54.09
N LYS A 232 -21.99 24.89 -54.58
CA LYS A 232 -20.71 25.16 -55.28
C LYS A 232 -19.44 24.88 -54.45
N PRO A 233 -18.26 24.72 -55.09
CA PRO A 233 -17.01 24.31 -54.43
C PRO A 233 -16.36 25.44 -53.63
N GLY A 234 -16.21 25.22 -52.30
CA GLY A 234 -15.52 26.12 -51.38
C GLY A 234 -14.02 25.78 -51.21
N LYS A 235 -13.20 26.80 -51.20
CA LYS A 235 -11.72 26.80 -51.13
C LYS A 235 -11.17 26.00 -49.94
N LYS A 236 -10.19 25.14 -50.21
CA LYS A 236 -9.31 24.47 -49.22
C LYS A 236 -8.56 25.51 -48.38
N ARG A 237 -8.87 25.61 -47.06
CA ARG A 237 -7.99 26.27 -46.08
C ARG A 237 -6.90 25.28 -45.71
N ARG A 238 -5.65 25.62 -45.99
CA ARG A 238 -4.44 24.91 -45.50
C ARG A 238 -4.32 25.16 -43.99
N THR A 239 -4.30 24.11 -43.20
CA THR A 239 -3.97 24.14 -41.77
C THR A 239 -2.47 24.31 -41.58
N VAL A 240 -2.06 25.51 -41.12
CA VAL A 240 -0.65 25.89 -40.87
C VAL A 240 -0.25 25.60 -39.42
N PHE A 241 -1.01 24.80 -38.68
CA PHE A 241 -0.80 24.63 -37.23
C PHE A 241 0.16 23.51 -36.81
N LEU A 242 0.58 22.60 -37.71
CA LEU A 242 1.41 21.47 -37.33
C LEU A 242 2.92 21.79 -37.14
N PRO A 243 3.56 22.70 -37.89
CA PRO A 243 4.99 22.99 -37.69
C PRO A 243 5.30 23.87 -36.47
N ALA A 244 4.33 24.66 -35.96
CA ALA A 244 4.57 25.53 -34.81
C ALA A 244 4.69 24.73 -33.49
N LEU A 245 3.92 23.65 -33.31
CA LEU A 245 4.00 22.80 -32.12
C LEU A 245 5.32 22.05 -32.02
N PHE A 246 5.87 21.59 -33.17
CA PHE A 246 7.14 20.88 -33.19
C PHE A 246 8.34 21.78 -32.85
N GLY A 247 8.28 23.06 -33.23
CA GLY A 247 9.32 24.05 -32.86
C GLY A 247 9.37 24.33 -31.35
N ILE A 248 8.22 24.39 -30.67
CA ILE A 248 8.15 24.65 -29.23
C ILE A 248 8.70 23.48 -28.42
N THR A 249 8.42 22.23 -28.83
CA THR A 249 8.91 21.05 -28.09
C THR A 249 10.43 20.89 -28.24
N VAL A 250 11.00 21.18 -29.39
CA VAL A 250 12.46 21.13 -29.62
C VAL A 250 13.16 22.25 -28.84
N ALA A 251 12.61 23.47 -28.77
CA ALA A 251 13.17 24.57 -28.00
C ALA A 251 13.18 24.28 -26.51
N PHE A 252 12.08 23.66 -25.97
CA PHE A 252 11.99 23.27 -24.56
C PHE A 252 13.02 22.16 -24.21
N ALA A 253 13.20 21.16 -25.07
CA ALA A 253 14.19 20.10 -24.87
C ALA A 253 15.63 20.64 -24.83
N LEU A 254 15.97 21.61 -25.69
CA LEU A 254 17.28 22.25 -25.71
C LEU A 254 17.52 23.11 -24.47
N ALA A 255 16.48 23.80 -23.96
CA ALA A 255 16.57 24.57 -22.71
C ALA A 255 16.79 23.65 -21.49
N CYS A 256 16.09 22.49 -21.42
CA CYS A 256 16.30 21.50 -20.36
C CYS A 256 17.72 20.89 -20.39
N MET A 257 18.28 20.60 -21.58
CA MET A 257 19.65 20.12 -21.70
C MET A 257 20.68 21.17 -21.28
N ALA A 258 20.50 22.44 -21.63
CA ALA A 258 21.36 23.54 -21.19
C ALA A 258 21.34 23.73 -19.68
N LEU A 259 20.16 23.63 -19.05
CA LEU A 259 20.00 23.73 -17.59
C LEU A 259 20.68 22.55 -16.87
N CYS A 260 20.52 21.33 -17.41
CA CYS A 260 21.16 20.13 -16.88
C CYS A 260 22.69 20.23 -16.98
N TRP A 261 23.20 20.72 -18.12
CA TRP A 261 24.64 20.96 -18.30
C TRP A 261 25.18 22.01 -17.33
N MET A 262 24.43 23.10 -17.10
CA MET A 262 24.80 24.15 -16.14
C MET A 262 24.89 23.63 -14.71
N ILE A 263 23.92 22.81 -14.27
CA ILE A 263 23.91 22.19 -12.94
C ILE A 263 25.08 21.19 -12.77
N LEU A 264 25.37 20.39 -13.78
CA LEU A 264 26.49 19.44 -13.74
C LEU A 264 27.84 20.16 -13.74
N ASN A 265 27.96 21.26 -14.45
CA ASN A 265 29.19 22.06 -14.50
C ASN A 265 29.43 22.84 -13.19
N ASP A 266 28.36 23.30 -12.51
CA ASP A 266 28.44 23.97 -11.21
C ASP A 266 28.80 22.98 -10.10
N SER A 267 28.28 21.73 -10.17
CA SER A 267 28.65 20.64 -9.24
C SER A 267 30.14 20.26 -9.35
N SER A 268 30.77 20.35 -10.52
CA SER A 268 32.19 20.07 -10.68
C SER A 268 33.09 21.16 -10.07
N ASN A 269 32.61 22.39 -9.98
CA ASN A 269 33.31 23.50 -9.32
C ASN A 269 33.20 23.41 -7.78
N LEU A 270 32.13 22.84 -7.23
CA LEU A 270 31.95 22.62 -5.80
C LEU A 270 32.80 21.46 -5.26
N MET A 271 33.13 20.47 -6.09
CA MET A 271 34.01 19.35 -5.70
C MET A 271 35.50 19.73 -5.65
N ASN A 272 35.90 20.77 -6.34
CA ASN A 272 37.31 21.19 -6.38
C ASN A 272 37.72 22.14 -5.24
N ASN A 273 36.78 22.49 -4.33
CA ASN A 273 37.05 23.42 -3.22
C ASN A 273 36.91 22.73 -1.83
N LYS A 274 37.21 21.42 -1.74
CA LYS A 274 37.45 20.79 -0.44
C LYS A 274 38.88 21.11 -0.01
N ALA A 275 39.00 21.96 1.00
CA ALA A 275 40.25 22.11 1.75
C ALA A 275 40.67 20.73 2.25
N ASP A 276 41.86 20.27 1.85
CA ASP A 276 42.50 19.08 2.40
C ASP A 276 42.83 19.31 3.88
N VAL A 277 41.96 18.83 4.76
CA VAL A 277 42.26 18.71 6.19
C VAL A 277 43.08 17.44 6.37
N THR A 278 44.38 17.58 6.53
CA THR A 278 45.27 16.45 6.79
C THR A 278 45.10 15.94 8.20
N LEU A 279 45.03 14.63 8.38
CA LEU A 279 44.85 13.91 9.66
C LEU A 279 45.91 14.23 10.73
N GLY A 280 46.94 15.01 10.39
CA GLY A 280 48.06 15.39 11.27
C GLY A 280 47.70 16.51 12.26
N ASP A 281 46.67 17.30 12.02
CA ASP A 281 46.37 18.51 12.78
C ASP A 281 45.74 18.23 14.16
N TYR A 282 45.34 16.99 14.43
CA TYR A 282 44.65 16.57 15.66
C TYR A 282 45.47 15.65 16.57
N ILE A 283 46.71 15.29 16.18
CA ILE A 283 47.56 14.40 16.98
C ILE A 283 48.20 15.20 18.13
N GLY A 284 47.67 15.07 19.33
CA GLY A 284 48.17 15.67 20.54
C GLY A 284 47.25 16.65 21.25
N MET A 285 46.04 16.86 20.73
CA MET A 285 45.01 17.71 21.40
C MET A 285 44.23 16.90 22.45
N THR A 286 43.96 17.53 23.59
CA THR A 286 43.07 16.96 24.62
C THR A 286 41.62 17.14 24.19
N LYS A 287 40.72 16.32 24.77
CA LYS A 287 39.27 16.27 24.43
C LYS A 287 38.54 17.63 24.52
N ASP A 288 39.14 18.60 25.21
CA ASP A 288 38.58 19.94 25.38
C ASP A 288 39.17 20.94 24.38
N GLN A 289 40.05 20.54 23.46
CA GLN A 289 40.74 21.40 22.49
C GLN A 289 40.48 20.99 21.02
N ALA A 290 39.70 19.90 20.77
CA ALA A 290 39.34 19.43 19.45
C ALA A 290 37.82 19.81 19.11
#